data_f03cb29e57dc554dc43d6561d2f44547
#
_entry.id   f03cb29e57dc554dc43d6561d2f44547
#
_cell.length_a   1.000
_cell.length_b   1.000
_cell.length_c   1.000
_cell.angle_alpha   90.00
_cell.angle_beta   90.00
_cell.angle_gamma   90.00
#
_symmetry.space_group_name_H-M   'P 1'
#
loop_
_entity.id
_entity.type
_entity.pdbx_description
1 polymer ?
#
loop_
_entity_poly.entity_id
_entity_poly.type
_entity_poly.pdbx_seq_one_letter_code
_entity_poly.pdbx_strand_id
1 'polypeptide(L)'
;IEKSDNSFFIKFEKKFDFKKDIGGLEIFDGERANPGSFNGIIDEFTYDNWMSYDENIKEIFGKLSNYREFAQSQAGIKLFRNGFAVKPFGIDGDDWLRLGDSQTKGSSYYPLRPANVIGYFSIDEGINDKLKDKTDREGLVSNPYSRNFFVLCFFIRDEINRYQEHIRRTYNDFLKTYKTENSGIKTVNQAFSQLKETKLKTEEVKDEFKNAVISVDKAIEESDRLVKTVKNNPIFSTDLEKEAAENINFLLSKLKEIQNTLEKVEKVISRTEKLNEVINILEPKIQILEEQLMNFSELASLGLTAESVSHEFSSIA
;
A
#
# COMPACT_ATOMS: atom_id res chain seq x y z
N ILE A 1 -14.90 -15.85 -2.79
CA ILE A 1 -14.86 -14.58 -2.05
C ILE A 1 -15.96 -14.65 -1.01
N GLU A 2 -15.59 -14.63 0.24
CA GLU A 2 -16.53 -14.55 1.36
C GLU A 2 -16.60 -13.10 1.83
N LYS A 3 -17.81 -12.59 2.06
CA LYS A 3 -18.05 -11.23 2.56
C LYS A 3 -18.53 -11.33 4.00
N SER A 4 -17.82 -10.68 4.93
CA SER A 4 -18.33 -10.38 6.25
C SER A 4 -18.45 -8.87 6.42
N ASP A 5 -19.25 -8.39 7.34
CA ASP A 5 -19.81 -7.04 7.51
C ASP A 5 -19.09 -5.82 6.89
N ASN A 6 -17.77 -5.80 6.84
CA ASN A 6 -16.99 -4.77 6.14
C ASN A 6 -15.68 -5.32 5.53
N SER A 7 -15.55 -6.65 5.44
CA SER A 7 -14.33 -7.30 4.98
C SER A 7 -14.62 -8.29 3.88
N PHE A 8 -13.71 -8.40 2.93
CA PHE A 8 -13.73 -9.43 1.90
C PHE A 8 -12.61 -10.41 2.17
N PHE A 9 -12.94 -11.69 2.22
CA PHE A 9 -11.98 -12.77 2.32
C PHE A 9 -11.84 -13.47 0.99
N ILE A 10 -10.62 -13.64 0.50
CA ILE A 10 -10.31 -14.46 -0.66
C ILE A 10 -9.68 -15.72 -0.12
N LYS A 11 -10.37 -16.85 -0.30
CA LYS A 11 -9.88 -18.17 0.04
C LYS A 11 -9.63 -18.96 -1.24
N PHE A 12 -8.48 -19.56 -1.37
CA PHE A 12 -8.15 -20.47 -2.45
C PHE A 12 -7.34 -21.64 -1.92
N GLU A 13 -7.38 -22.74 -2.64
CA GLU A 13 -6.61 -23.93 -2.37
C GLU A 13 -5.80 -24.28 -3.63
N LYS A 14 -4.53 -24.55 -3.47
CA LYS A 14 -3.64 -25.01 -4.54
C LYS A 14 -2.94 -26.29 -4.11
N LYS A 15 -2.97 -27.28 -4.97
CA LYS A 15 -2.33 -28.57 -4.76
C LYS A 15 -1.15 -28.72 -5.70
N PHE A 16 -0.06 -29.23 -5.19
CA PHE A 16 1.14 -29.54 -5.95
C PHE A 16 1.51 -31.02 -5.79
N ASP A 17 1.87 -31.63 -6.88
CA ASP A 17 2.40 -32.99 -6.85
C ASP A 17 3.87 -32.97 -6.44
N PHE A 18 4.18 -33.59 -5.31
CA PHE A 18 5.54 -33.69 -4.78
C PHE A 18 6.52 -34.29 -5.81
N LYS A 19 6.05 -35.18 -6.69
CA LYS A 19 6.91 -35.86 -7.67
C LYS A 19 7.11 -35.05 -8.95
N LYS A 20 6.17 -34.18 -9.31
CA LYS A 20 6.15 -33.50 -10.62
C LYS A 20 6.38 -31.99 -10.53
N ASP A 21 5.74 -31.33 -9.56
CA ASP A 21 5.62 -29.87 -9.57
C ASP A 21 6.76 -29.18 -8.80
N ILE A 22 7.50 -29.93 -7.97
CA ILE A 22 8.54 -29.35 -7.12
C ILE A 22 9.92 -29.80 -7.61
N GLY A 23 10.70 -28.83 -8.08
CA GLY A 23 12.06 -29.05 -8.53
C GLY A 23 13.08 -29.07 -7.37
N GLY A 24 14.28 -29.59 -7.65
CA GLY A 24 15.42 -29.52 -6.72
C GLY A 24 15.35 -30.49 -5.52
N LEU A 25 14.38 -31.41 -5.50
CA LEU A 25 14.29 -32.41 -4.45
C LEU A 25 15.32 -33.53 -4.67
N GLU A 26 16.06 -33.84 -3.63
CA GLU A 26 17.05 -34.92 -3.64
C GLU A 26 16.41 -36.32 -3.67
N ILE A 27 17.09 -37.22 -4.37
CA ILE A 27 16.74 -38.63 -4.45
C ILE A 27 17.64 -39.37 -3.48
N PHE A 28 17.04 -40.26 -2.68
CA PHE A 28 17.73 -41.13 -1.79
C PHE A 28 17.12 -42.53 -1.92
N ASP A 29 17.95 -43.53 -2.10
CA ASP A 29 17.54 -44.92 -2.30
C ASP A 29 16.52 -45.13 -3.44
N GLY A 30 16.75 -44.42 -4.56
CA GLY A 30 15.94 -44.55 -5.77
C GLY A 30 14.62 -43.72 -5.77
N GLU A 31 14.27 -43.10 -4.65
CA GLU A 31 13.07 -42.28 -4.52
C GLU A 31 13.40 -40.88 -4.01
N ARG A 32 12.49 -39.91 -4.25
CA ARG A 32 12.62 -38.59 -3.63
C ARG A 32 12.51 -38.71 -2.11
N ALA A 33 13.52 -38.25 -1.38
CA ALA A 33 13.55 -38.27 0.06
C ALA A 33 12.39 -37.47 0.66
N ASN A 34 11.34 -38.16 1.08
CA ASN A 34 10.14 -37.56 1.63
C ASN A 34 10.31 -37.20 3.11
N PRO A 35 10.27 -35.95 3.52
CA PRO A 35 10.46 -35.54 4.92
C PRO A 35 9.30 -35.93 5.85
N GLY A 36 8.19 -36.47 5.32
CA GLY A 36 6.94 -36.66 6.03
C GLY A 36 6.01 -35.43 5.92
N SER A 37 4.77 -35.59 6.37
CA SER A 37 3.83 -34.50 6.37
C SER A 37 4.13 -33.48 7.49
N PHE A 38 3.92 -32.21 7.18
CA PHE A 38 4.06 -31.12 8.13
C PHE A 38 2.99 -30.05 7.82
N ASN A 39 2.75 -29.17 8.74
CA ASN A 39 1.83 -28.06 8.58
C ASN A 39 2.49 -26.73 8.95
N GLY A 40 1.83 -25.63 8.64
CA GLY A 40 2.31 -24.31 8.98
C GLY A 40 1.26 -23.24 8.72
N ILE A 41 1.46 -22.10 9.34
CA ILE A 41 0.68 -20.89 9.15
C ILE A 41 1.67 -19.75 8.97
N ILE A 42 1.39 -18.87 8.01
CA ILE A 42 2.16 -17.66 7.75
C ILE A 42 1.17 -16.51 7.64
N ASP A 43 1.24 -15.59 8.59
CA ASP A 43 0.43 -14.38 8.64
C ASP A 43 1.30 -13.17 8.30
N GLU A 44 0.84 -12.35 7.36
CA GLU A 44 1.48 -11.08 7.01
C GLU A 44 0.69 -9.93 7.61
N PHE A 45 1.39 -9.01 8.27
CA PHE A 45 0.83 -7.83 8.92
C PHE A 45 1.15 -6.57 8.14
N THR A 46 0.14 -5.68 8.00
CA THR A 46 0.33 -4.31 7.52
C THR A 46 0.11 -3.33 8.66
N TYR A 47 0.89 -2.24 8.69
CA TYR A 47 0.84 -1.24 9.77
C TYR A 47 0.31 0.11 9.27
N ASP A 48 -0.55 0.09 8.22
CA ASP A 48 -0.82 1.31 7.47
C ASP A 48 -1.98 2.15 8.02
N ASN A 49 -3.04 1.55 8.53
CA ASN A 49 -4.24 2.29 8.94
C ASN A 49 -4.69 1.95 10.36
N TRP A 50 -4.09 2.63 11.35
CA TRP A 50 -4.43 2.43 12.76
C TRP A 50 -5.93 2.59 13.08
N MET A 51 -6.63 3.44 12.35
CA MET A 51 -8.06 3.68 12.57
C MET A 51 -8.94 2.47 12.24
N SER A 52 -8.47 1.58 11.37
CA SER A 52 -9.19 0.35 11.00
C SER A 52 -8.93 -0.83 11.94
N TYR A 53 -8.05 -0.69 12.92
CA TYR A 53 -7.77 -1.75 13.88
C TYR A 53 -8.92 -1.92 14.88
N ASP A 54 -9.05 -3.14 15.41
CA ASP A 54 -10.01 -3.47 16.46
C ASP A 54 -9.81 -2.61 17.70
N GLU A 55 -10.90 -2.25 18.39
CA GLU A 55 -10.86 -1.39 19.57
C GLU A 55 -10.07 -2.02 20.72
N ASN A 56 -10.11 -3.36 20.88
CA ASN A 56 -9.32 -4.04 21.89
C ASN A 56 -7.82 -3.88 21.66
N ILE A 57 -7.38 -3.92 20.37
CA ILE A 57 -5.97 -3.67 19.99
C ILE A 57 -5.60 -2.23 20.33
N LYS A 58 -6.47 -1.28 20.03
CA LYS A 58 -6.25 0.15 20.34
C LYS A 58 -6.17 0.40 21.84
N GLU A 59 -7.01 -0.26 22.61
CA GLU A 59 -7.00 -0.16 24.07
C GLU A 59 -5.70 -0.71 24.67
N ILE A 60 -5.26 -1.90 24.23
CA ILE A 60 -4.04 -2.55 24.73
C ILE A 60 -2.78 -1.76 24.38
N PHE A 61 -2.64 -1.31 23.14
CA PHE A 61 -1.40 -0.70 22.65
C PHE A 61 -1.42 0.83 22.66
N GLY A 62 -2.59 1.46 22.71
CA GLY A 62 -2.79 2.91 22.72
C GLY A 62 -2.44 3.61 21.41
N LYS A 63 -1.39 3.19 20.73
CA LYS A 63 -0.93 3.77 19.45
C LYS A 63 -0.23 2.76 18.55
N LEU A 64 -0.24 3.05 17.24
CA LEU A 64 0.35 2.19 16.21
C LEU A 64 1.83 1.86 16.45
N SER A 65 2.63 2.79 16.96
CA SER A 65 4.05 2.54 17.22
C SER A 65 4.29 1.41 18.21
N ASN A 66 3.51 1.36 19.30
CA ASN A 66 3.65 0.33 20.32
C ASN A 66 3.22 -1.05 19.77
N TYR A 67 2.11 -1.08 19.04
CA TYR A 67 1.66 -2.30 18.35
C TYR A 67 2.71 -2.81 17.35
N ARG A 68 3.28 -1.91 16.54
CA ARG A 68 4.32 -2.26 15.58
C ARG A 68 5.56 -2.84 16.27
N GLU A 69 6.04 -2.20 17.32
CA GLU A 69 7.20 -2.66 18.10
C GLU A 69 6.96 -4.05 18.66
N PHE A 70 5.80 -4.28 19.27
CA PHE A 70 5.41 -5.59 19.76
C PHE A 70 5.34 -6.64 18.65
N ALA A 71 4.62 -6.36 17.55
CA ALA A 71 4.49 -7.30 16.44
C ALA A 71 5.85 -7.62 15.79
N GLN A 72 6.72 -6.63 15.63
CA GLN A 72 8.07 -6.83 15.12
C GLN A 72 8.96 -7.65 16.05
N SER A 73 8.77 -7.56 17.36
CA SER A 73 9.49 -8.42 18.32
C SER A 73 9.11 -9.89 18.23
N GLN A 74 7.92 -10.19 17.67
CA GLN A 74 7.45 -11.55 17.44
C GLN A 74 7.65 -12.03 16.00
N ALA A 75 8.14 -11.14 15.12
CA ALA A 75 8.30 -11.42 13.70
C ALA A 75 9.26 -12.59 13.43
N GLY A 76 9.00 -13.28 12.33
CA GLY A 76 9.76 -14.44 11.89
C GLY A 76 8.88 -15.69 11.72
N ILE A 77 9.38 -16.63 10.95
CA ILE A 77 8.71 -17.94 10.73
C ILE A 77 9.47 -18.99 11.52
N LYS A 78 8.85 -19.48 12.60
CA LYS A 78 9.47 -20.42 13.54
C LYS A 78 9.29 -21.86 13.08
N LEU A 79 10.21 -22.72 13.45
CA LEU A 79 10.07 -24.18 13.30
C LEU A 79 9.77 -24.79 14.66
N PHE A 80 8.68 -25.56 14.75
CA PHE A 80 8.32 -26.29 15.95
C PHE A 80 8.42 -27.80 15.70
N ARG A 81 8.88 -28.52 16.70
CA ARG A 81 8.82 -29.98 16.78
C ARG A 81 8.08 -30.38 18.04
N ASN A 82 6.98 -31.13 17.90
CA ASN A 82 6.15 -31.56 19.03
C ASN A 82 5.76 -30.37 19.96
N GLY A 83 5.53 -29.19 19.35
CA GLY A 83 5.19 -27.97 20.10
C GLY A 83 6.37 -27.20 20.69
N PHE A 84 7.60 -27.68 20.58
CA PHE A 84 8.81 -26.99 21.03
C PHE A 84 9.54 -26.33 19.88
N ALA A 85 9.97 -25.09 20.08
CA ALA A 85 10.71 -24.34 19.07
C ALA A 85 12.10 -24.93 18.84
N VAL A 86 12.47 -25.14 17.58
CA VAL A 86 13.79 -25.60 17.14
C VAL A 86 14.63 -24.39 16.81
N LYS A 87 15.66 -24.10 17.60
CA LYS A 87 16.58 -22.97 17.34
C LYS A 87 17.50 -23.29 16.15
N PRO A 88 17.98 -22.27 15.41
CA PRO A 88 17.66 -20.83 15.53
C PRO A 88 16.43 -20.40 14.76
N PHE A 89 15.75 -21.29 14.03
CA PHE A 89 14.75 -21.02 13.01
C PHE A 89 13.68 -20.01 13.44
N GLY A 90 13.76 -18.79 12.86
CA GLY A 90 12.82 -17.70 13.09
C GLY A 90 12.84 -17.11 14.50
N ILE A 91 13.93 -17.33 15.25
CA ILE A 91 14.11 -16.82 16.62
C ILE A 91 15.22 -15.79 16.59
N ASP A 92 15.09 -14.73 17.40
CA ASP A 92 16.08 -13.66 17.54
C ASP A 92 16.49 -12.99 16.20
N GLY A 93 15.54 -12.88 15.27
CA GLY A 93 15.74 -12.24 13.96
C GLY A 93 16.34 -13.16 12.90
N ASP A 94 16.44 -14.46 13.16
CA ASP A 94 16.89 -15.42 12.14
C ASP A 94 15.91 -15.53 10.98
N ASP A 95 16.37 -15.18 9.78
CA ASP A 95 15.62 -15.24 8.52
C ASP A 95 16.03 -16.46 7.68
N TRP A 96 15.84 -17.65 8.24
CA TRP A 96 16.22 -18.91 7.58
C TRP A 96 15.49 -19.16 6.25
N LEU A 97 14.29 -18.59 6.07
CA LEU A 97 13.55 -18.61 4.80
C LEU A 97 14.02 -17.56 3.80
N ARG A 98 14.98 -16.70 4.16
CA ARG A 98 15.52 -15.65 3.30
C ARG A 98 14.46 -14.73 2.70
N LEU A 99 13.53 -14.29 3.54
CA LEU A 99 12.49 -13.35 3.15
C LEU A 99 13.09 -11.99 2.75
N GLY A 100 14.20 -11.59 3.40
CA GLY A 100 14.93 -10.38 3.09
C GLY A 100 15.60 -10.36 1.70
N ASP A 101 15.96 -11.51 1.15
CA ASP A 101 16.64 -11.62 -0.15
C ASP A 101 15.80 -11.07 -1.31
N SER A 102 14.48 -11.22 -1.24
CA SER A 102 13.56 -10.74 -2.27
C SER A 102 13.40 -9.22 -2.27
N GLN A 103 13.67 -8.55 -1.14
CA GLN A 103 13.66 -7.08 -1.04
C GLN A 103 14.85 -6.46 -1.75
N THR A 104 16.02 -7.08 -1.65
CA THR A 104 17.26 -6.57 -2.24
C THR A 104 17.37 -6.83 -3.75
N LYS A 105 16.78 -7.94 -4.21
CA LYS A 105 16.87 -8.34 -5.63
C LYS A 105 15.80 -7.72 -6.51
N GLY A 106 14.79 -7.06 -5.94
CA GLY A 106 13.65 -6.51 -6.69
C GLY A 106 12.87 -7.58 -7.49
N SER A 107 13.04 -8.85 -7.12
CA SER A 107 12.54 -10.00 -7.88
C SER A 107 11.03 -10.22 -7.72
N SER A 108 10.44 -9.67 -6.68
CA SER A 108 8.99 -9.73 -6.43
C SER A 108 8.44 -8.35 -6.07
N TYR A 109 7.32 -8.01 -6.68
CA TYR A 109 6.69 -6.70 -6.50
C TYR A 109 6.15 -6.51 -5.07
N TYR A 110 5.78 -7.60 -4.39
CA TYR A 110 5.23 -7.58 -3.04
C TYR A 110 5.62 -8.84 -2.24
N PRO A 111 6.90 -9.00 -1.92
CA PRO A 111 7.35 -10.17 -1.18
C PRO A 111 6.95 -10.08 0.29
N LEU A 112 6.84 -11.25 0.92
CA LEU A 112 6.84 -11.36 2.37
C LEU A 112 8.09 -10.67 2.94
N ARG A 113 7.91 -9.89 4.01
CA ARG A 113 9.01 -9.15 4.65
C ARG A 113 9.29 -9.70 6.03
N PRO A 114 10.55 -9.93 6.41
CA PRO A 114 10.89 -10.51 7.71
C PRO A 114 10.22 -9.83 8.91
N ALA A 115 10.17 -8.49 8.90
CA ALA A 115 9.61 -7.69 9.98
C ALA A 115 8.06 -7.63 10.02
N ASN A 116 7.40 -8.16 8.99
CA ASN A 116 5.95 -8.07 8.84
C ASN A 116 5.27 -9.44 8.83
N VAL A 117 6.01 -10.50 9.09
CA VAL A 117 5.51 -11.87 9.01
C VAL A 117 5.67 -12.55 10.36
N ILE A 118 4.60 -13.17 10.83
CA ILE A 118 4.62 -14.08 11.97
C ILE A 118 4.09 -15.41 11.47
N GLY A 119 4.83 -16.49 11.74
CA GLY A 119 4.41 -17.79 11.27
C GLY A 119 5.17 -18.93 11.90
N TYR A 120 4.77 -20.12 11.49
CA TYR A 120 5.48 -21.32 11.91
C TYR A 120 5.30 -22.45 10.90
N PHE A 121 6.25 -23.37 10.91
CA PHE A 121 6.11 -24.73 10.45
C PHE A 121 6.16 -25.68 11.64
N SER A 122 5.36 -26.74 11.60
CA SER A 122 5.30 -27.74 12.66
C SER A 122 5.56 -29.14 12.09
N ILE A 123 6.51 -29.83 12.70
CA ILE A 123 6.88 -31.23 12.43
C ILE A 123 6.64 -32.06 13.67
N ASP A 124 6.37 -33.35 13.46
CA ASP A 124 6.13 -34.32 14.51
C ASP A 124 7.20 -35.44 14.47
N GLU A 125 7.72 -35.84 15.62
CA GLU A 125 8.78 -36.86 15.70
C GLU A 125 8.36 -38.20 15.13
N GLY A 126 7.08 -38.58 15.32
CA GLY A 126 6.56 -39.86 14.83
C GLY A 126 6.35 -39.89 13.31
N ILE A 127 5.95 -38.74 12.72
CA ILE A 127 5.65 -38.59 11.28
C ILE A 127 6.91 -38.22 10.52
N ASN A 128 7.76 -37.38 11.11
CA ASN A 128 8.98 -36.84 10.51
C ASN A 128 10.21 -37.47 11.11
N ASP A 129 10.22 -38.79 11.28
CA ASP A 129 11.26 -39.58 11.96
C ASP A 129 12.66 -39.44 11.32
N LYS A 130 12.72 -39.09 10.03
CA LYS A 130 13.96 -38.83 9.28
C LYS A 130 14.53 -37.43 9.50
N LEU A 131 13.73 -36.49 10.01
CA LEU A 131 14.17 -35.16 10.39
C LEU A 131 14.67 -35.22 11.84
N LYS A 132 15.96 -35.36 12.05
CA LYS A 132 16.56 -35.46 13.40
C LYS A 132 17.14 -34.13 13.83
N ASP A 133 16.97 -33.81 15.11
CA ASP A 133 17.61 -32.64 15.72
C ASP A 133 19.09 -32.92 15.91
N LYS A 134 19.90 -31.87 15.81
CA LYS A 134 21.31 -31.94 16.22
C LYS A 134 21.40 -32.13 17.74
N THR A 135 22.51 -32.71 18.21
CA THR A 135 22.77 -32.98 19.63
C THR A 135 22.74 -31.70 20.48
N ASP A 136 23.15 -30.58 19.93
CA ASP A 136 23.12 -29.27 20.55
C ASP A 136 21.72 -28.59 20.50
N ARG A 137 20.75 -29.25 19.88
CA ARG A 137 19.40 -28.73 19.59
C ARG A 137 19.39 -27.44 18.76
N GLU A 138 20.45 -27.12 18.05
CA GLU A 138 20.57 -25.99 17.15
C GLU A 138 20.44 -26.41 15.70
N GLY A 139 19.21 -26.69 15.27
CA GLY A 139 18.87 -27.07 13.91
C GLY A 139 18.65 -28.55 13.69
N LEU A 140 18.43 -28.92 12.43
CA LEU A 140 18.24 -30.29 12.00
C LEU A 140 19.56 -30.87 11.49
N VAL A 141 19.74 -32.17 11.70
CA VAL A 141 20.86 -32.92 11.09
C VAL A 141 20.70 -32.90 9.58
N SER A 142 21.78 -32.51 8.88
CA SER A 142 21.77 -32.44 7.41
C SER A 142 21.75 -33.85 6.81
N ASN A 143 20.64 -34.20 6.19
CA ASN A 143 20.44 -35.40 5.41
C ASN A 143 19.52 -35.12 4.20
N PRO A 144 19.34 -36.03 3.26
CA PRO A 144 18.47 -35.79 2.10
C PRO A 144 17.03 -35.38 2.47
N TYR A 145 16.48 -35.90 3.55
CA TYR A 145 15.12 -35.62 4.02
C TYR A 145 15.01 -34.21 4.59
N SER A 146 15.98 -33.78 5.41
CA SER A 146 15.99 -32.40 5.95
C SER A 146 16.24 -31.36 4.86
N ARG A 147 17.12 -31.66 3.89
CA ARG A 147 17.32 -30.75 2.75
C ARG A 147 16.06 -30.61 1.91
N ASN A 148 15.35 -31.70 1.65
CA ASN A 148 14.07 -31.65 0.96
C ASN A 148 12.99 -30.92 1.76
N PHE A 149 12.98 -31.04 3.08
CA PHE A 149 12.10 -30.22 3.93
C PHE A 149 12.34 -28.72 3.72
N PHE A 150 13.59 -28.28 3.73
CA PHE A 150 13.90 -26.88 3.45
C PHE A 150 13.53 -26.45 2.03
N VAL A 151 13.77 -27.30 1.03
CA VAL A 151 13.33 -27.03 -0.35
C VAL A 151 11.82 -26.83 -0.42
N LEU A 152 11.03 -27.64 0.29
CA LEU A 152 9.59 -27.49 0.36
C LEU A 152 9.18 -26.18 1.05
N CYS A 153 9.83 -25.81 2.15
CA CYS A 153 9.55 -24.54 2.84
C CYS A 153 9.87 -23.32 1.94
N PHE A 154 10.99 -23.35 1.21
CA PHE A 154 11.30 -22.32 0.22
C PHE A 154 10.30 -22.28 -0.93
N PHE A 155 9.88 -23.44 -1.42
CA PHE A 155 8.85 -23.51 -2.46
C PHE A 155 7.53 -22.89 -1.98
N ILE A 156 7.08 -23.19 -0.76
CA ILE A 156 5.88 -22.62 -0.15
C ILE A 156 6.01 -21.10 -0.06
N ARG A 157 7.13 -20.57 0.43
CA ARG A 157 7.43 -19.13 0.46
C ARG A 157 7.29 -18.49 -0.92
N ASP A 158 7.90 -19.10 -1.94
CA ASP A 158 7.92 -18.55 -3.30
C ASP A 158 6.51 -18.57 -3.93
N GLU A 159 5.73 -19.61 -3.67
CA GLU A 159 4.34 -19.69 -4.11
C GLU A 159 3.46 -18.62 -3.43
N ILE A 160 3.64 -18.39 -2.14
CA ILE A 160 2.93 -17.31 -1.42
C ILE A 160 3.30 -15.96 -2.02
N ASN A 161 4.59 -15.67 -2.23
CA ASN A 161 5.05 -14.42 -2.82
C ASN A 161 4.48 -14.21 -4.23
N ARG A 162 4.50 -15.25 -5.09
CA ARG A 162 3.94 -15.21 -6.45
C ARG A 162 2.44 -14.91 -6.42
N TYR A 163 1.75 -15.52 -5.47
CA TYR A 163 0.31 -15.33 -5.36
C TYR A 163 -0.07 -13.94 -4.85
N GLN A 164 0.63 -13.44 -3.84
CA GLN A 164 0.47 -12.06 -3.36
C GLN A 164 0.74 -11.05 -4.47
N GLU A 165 1.81 -11.23 -5.23
CA GLU A 165 2.11 -10.38 -6.39
C GLU A 165 0.96 -10.38 -7.38
N HIS A 166 0.42 -11.53 -7.74
CA HIS A 166 -0.69 -11.66 -8.67
C HIS A 166 -1.95 -10.94 -8.16
N ILE A 167 -2.35 -11.17 -6.91
CA ILE A 167 -3.52 -10.50 -6.31
C ILE A 167 -3.35 -8.98 -6.34
N ARG A 168 -2.19 -8.48 -5.89
CA ARG A 168 -1.95 -7.04 -5.80
C ARG A 168 -1.85 -6.38 -7.18
N ARG A 169 -1.28 -7.03 -8.17
CA ARG A 169 -1.29 -6.55 -9.56
C ARG A 169 -2.71 -6.47 -10.11
N THR A 170 -3.48 -7.54 -9.98
CA THR A 170 -4.87 -7.58 -10.43
C THR A 170 -5.73 -6.51 -9.73
N TYR A 171 -5.55 -6.31 -8.43
CA TYR A 171 -6.23 -5.25 -7.70
C TYR A 171 -5.85 -3.85 -8.18
N ASN A 172 -4.56 -3.59 -8.41
CA ASN A 172 -4.10 -2.32 -8.94
C ASN A 172 -4.63 -2.04 -10.35
N ASP A 173 -4.69 -3.05 -11.20
CA ASP A 173 -5.26 -2.93 -12.54
C ASP A 173 -6.78 -2.68 -12.48
N PHE A 174 -7.48 -3.38 -11.59
CA PHE A 174 -8.88 -3.10 -11.30
C PHE A 174 -9.08 -1.66 -10.82
N LEU A 175 -8.27 -1.17 -9.88
CA LEU A 175 -8.38 0.21 -9.41
C LEU A 175 -8.12 1.25 -10.50
N LYS A 176 -7.18 1.01 -11.41
CA LYS A 176 -6.95 1.88 -12.56
C LYS A 176 -8.19 1.95 -13.45
N THR A 177 -8.72 0.79 -13.84
CA THR A 177 -9.92 0.68 -14.67
C THR A 177 -11.12 1.34 -13.98
N TYR A 178 -11.36 1.02 -12.72
CA TYR A 178 -12.45 1.58 -11.92
C TYR A 178 -12.38 3.11 -11.80
N LYS A 179 -11.18 3.66 -11.54
CA LYS A 179 -10.98 5.11 -11.49
C LYS A 179 -11.21 5.76 -12.85
N THR A 180 -10.75 5.13 -13.92
CA THR A 180 -10.93 5.64 -15.29
C THR A 180 -12.41 5.64 -15.68
N GLU A 181 -13.14 4.56 -15.39
CA GLU A 181 -14.58 4.45 -15.70
C GLU A 181 -15.42 5.44 -14.88
N ASN A 182 -15.13 5.60 -13.58
CA ASN A 182 -15.92 6.48 -12.71
C ASN A 182 -15.54 7.96 -12.85
N SER A 183 -14.33 8.29 -13.32
CA SER A 183 -13.93 9.67 -13.58
C SER A 183 -14.47 10.24 -14.89
N GLY A 184 -15.02 9.39 -15.76
CA GLY A 184 -15.40 9.75 -17.13
C GLY A 184 -14.21 10.06 -18.04
N ILE A 185 -12.96 9.87 -17.56
CA ILE A 185 -11.73 10.14 -18.28
C ILE A 185 -11.22 8.83 -18.87
N LYS A 186 -11.34 8.67 -20.18
CA LYS A 186 -10.93 7.45 -20.89
C LYS A 186 -9.55 7.54 -21.54
N THR A 187 -9.06 8.74 -21.76
CA THR A 187 -7.78 8.98 -22.43
C THR A 187 -6.93 10.00 -21.68
N VAL A 188 -5.61 9.94 -21.87
CA VAL A 188 -4.66 10.90 -21.30
C VAL A 188 -5.00 12.32 -21.78
N ASN A 189 -5.35 12.48 -23.06
CA ASN A 189 -5.75 13.77 -23.62
C ASN A 189 -7.02 14.35 -22.96
N GLN A 190 -8.00 13.51 -22.63
CA GLN A 190 -9.18 13.95 -21.86
C GLN A 190 -8.81 14.38 -20.45
N ALA A 191 -7.88 13.68 -19.78
CA ALA A 191 -7.36 14.09 -18.48
C ALA A 191 -6.72 15.48 -18.52
N PHE A 192 -5.85 15.72 -19.49
CA PHE A 192 -5.22 17.04 -19.67
C PHE A 192 -6.22 18.15 -20.03
N SER A 193 -7.22 17.85 -20.87
CA SER A 193 -8.25 18.82 -21.21
C SER A 193 -9.07 19.25 -19.98
N GLN A 194 -9.49 18.29 -19.13
CA GLN A 194 -10.21 18.59 -17.90
C GLN A 194 -9.34 19.36 -16.89
N LEU A 195 -8.05 19.05 -16.82
CA LEU A 195 -7.12 19.79 -15.97
C LEU A 195 -6.91 21.22 -16.45
N LYS A 196 -6.81 21.45 -17.77
CA LYS A 196 -6.75 22.79 -18.36
C LYS A 196 -8.03 23.59 -18.09
N GLU A 197 -9.20 22.96 -18.21
CA GLU A 197 -10.48 23.59 -17.87
C GLU A 197 -10.56 23.95 -16.38
N THR A 198 -10.10 23.07 -15.49
CA THR A 198 -10.04 23.34 -14.05
C THR A 198 -9.10 24.49 -13.74
N LYS A 199 -7.97 24.60 -14.44
CA LYS A 199 -7.03 25.72 -14.32
C LYS A 199 -7.70 27.05 -14.67
N LEU A 200 -8.36 27.12 -15.82
CA LEU A 200 -9.06 28.36 -16.25
C LEU A 200 -10.10 28.78 -15.22
N LYS A 201 -10.93 27.85 -14.75
CA LYS A 201 -11.92 28.14 -13.69
C LYS A 201 -11.27 28.58 -12.38
N THR A 202 -10.13 28.02 -12.01
CA THR A 202 -9.40 28.42 -10.80
C THR A 202 -8.82 29.84 -10.95
N GLU A 203 -8.31 30.20 -12.14
CA GLU A 203 -7.80 31.55 -12.43
C GLU A 203 -8.92 32.60 -12.42
N GLU A 204 -10.09 32.30 -12.98
CA GLU A 204 -11.26 33.16 -12.95
C GLU A 204 -11.73 33.50 -11.52
N VAL A 205 -11.75 32.46 -10.64
CA VAL A 205 -12.22 32.62 -9.25
C VAL A 205 -11.18 33.29 -8.35
N LYS A 206 -9.89 33.26 -8.73
CA LYS A 206 -8.79 33.75 -7.91
C LYS A 206 -8.86 35.21 -7.53
N ASP A 207 -9.27 36.07 -8.48
CA ASP A 207 -9.39 37.51 -8.24
C ASP A 207 -10.61 37.83 -7.38
N GLU A 208 -11.72 37.13 -7.58
CA GLU A 208 -12.90 37.24 -6.71
C GLU A 208 -12.57 36.79 -5.28
N PHE A 209 -11.83 35.70 -5.14
CA PHE A 209 -11.39 35.20 -3.85
C PHE A 209 -10.47 36.18 -3.11
N LYS A 210 -9.49 36.80 -3.79
CA LYS A 210 -8.65 37.86 -3.19
C LYS A 210 -9.47 39.04 -2.70
N ASN A 211 -10.44 39.46 -3.49
CA ASN A 211 -11.33 40.56 -3.11
C ASN A 211 -12.19 40.21 -1.88
N ALA A 212 -12.64 38.94 -1.78
CA ALA A 212 -13.36 38.44 -0.61
C ALA A 212 -12.50 38.45 0.65
N VAL A 213 -11.24 38.01 0.58
CA VAL A 213 -10.27 38.05 1.69
C VAL A 213 -10.07 39.49 2.17
N ILE A 214 -9.78 40.42 1.26
CA ILE A 214 -9.59 41.84 1.59
C ILE A 214 -10.83 42.44 2.26
N SER A 215 -12.02 42.07 1.78
CA SER A 215 -13.28 42.55 2.34
C SER A 215 -13.53 42.05 3.75
N VAL A 216 -13.23 40.77 4.01
CA VAL A 216 -13.34 40.15 5.35
C VAL A 216 -12.33 40.77 6.31
N ASP A 217 -11.08 40.97 5.90
CA ASP A 217 -10.04 41.60 6.73
C ASP A 217 -10.43 43.03 7.13
N LYS A 218 -10.95 43.84 6.18
CA LYS A 218 -11.46 45.17 6.48
C LYS A 218 -12.63 45.11 7.45
N ALA A 219 -13.58 44.21 7.26
CA ALA A 219 -14.73 44.06 8.15
C ALA A 219 -14.29 43.67 9.58
N ILE A 220 -13.26 42.83 9.71
CA ILE A 220 -12.67 42.49 11.02
C ILE A 220 -12.03 43.73 11.67
N GLU A 221 -11.21 44.49 10.91
CA GLU A 221 -10.58 45.71 11.44
C GLU A 221 -11.58 46.73 11.90
N GLU A 222 -12.63 46.98 11.11
CA GLU A 222 -13.70 47.92 11.46
C GLU A 222 -14.50 47.46 12.69
N SER A 223 -14.81 46.15 12.77
CA SER A 223 -15.50 45.59 13.92
C SER A 223 -14.64 45.67 15.18
N ASP A 224 -13.34 45.39 15.12
CA ASP A 224 -12.42 45.55 16.25
C ASP A 224 -12.29 46.99 16.72
N ARG A 225 -12.29 47.96 15.78
CA ARG A 225 -12.32 49.41 16.11
C ARG A 225 -13.60 49.80 16.85
N LEU A 226 -14.77 49.34 16.36
CA LEU A 226 -16.06 49.57 17.02
C LEU A 226 -16.10 49.00 18.42
N VAL A 227 -15.66 47.76 18.63
CA VAL A 227 -15.59 47.15 19.96
C VAL A 227 -14.70 47.94 20.92
N LYS A 228 -13.54 48.43 20.46
CA LYS A 228 -12.64 49.26 21.27
C LYS A 228 -13.28 50.61 21.61
N THR A 229 -13.98 51.23 20.65
CA THR A 229 -14.64 52.52 20.86
C THR A 229 -15.76 52.40 21.88
N VAL A 230 -16.58 51.33 21.82
CA VAL A 230 -17.64 51.05 22.78
C VAL A 230 -17.08 50.78 24.17
N LYS A 231 -16.02 49.99 24.29
CA LYS A 231 -15.40 49.66 25.58
C LYS A 231 -14.70 50.83 26.28
N ASN A 232 -14.17 51.77 25.51
CA ASN A 232 -13.39 52.88 26.04
C ASN A 232 -14.22 54.14 26.35
N ASN A 233 -15.53 54.13 26.10
CA ASN A 233 -16.38 55.30 26.32
C ASN A 233 -17.25 55.11 27.56
N PRO A 234 -16.93 55.77 28.72
CA PRO A 234 -17.64 55.56 30.01
C PRO A 234 -19.08 56.11 30.01
N ILE A 235 -19.51 56.77 28.93
CA ILE A 235 -20.86 57.35 28.84
C ILE A 235 -21.92 56.33 28.37
N PHE A 236 -21.47 55.20 27.79
CA PHE A 236 -22.35 54.15 27.30
C PHE A 236 -22.66 53.13 28.40
N SER A 237 -23.76 53.31 29.12
CA SER A 237 -24.22 52.42 30.16
C SER A 237 -25.65 51.93 30.03
N THR A 238 -26.26 52.11 28.86
CA THR A 238 -27.61 51.60 28.59
C THR A 238 -27.58 50.10 28.22
N ASP A 239 -28.62 49.37 28.57
CA ASP A 239 -28.71 47.93 28.25
C ASP A 239 -28.68 47.67 26.74
N LEU A 240 -29.21 48.60 25.94
CA LEU A 240 -29.14 48.56 24.48
C LEU A 240 -27.69 48.59 23.93
N GLU A 241 -26.80 49.33 24.56
CA GLU A 241 -25.40 49.45 24.12
C GLU A 241 -24.58 48.22 24.50
N LYS A 242 -24.92 47.56 25.62
CA LYS A 242 -24.33 46.25 25.98
C LYS A 242 -24.76 45.19 24.98
N GLU A 243 -26.05 45.11 24.63
CA GLU A 243 -26.58 44.21 23.64
C GLU A 243 -25.94 44.44 22.24
N ALA A 244 -25.76 45.68 21.86
CA ALA A 244 -25.06 46.04 20.61
C ALA A 244 -23.58 45.56 20.62
N ALA A 245 -22.87 45.73 21.75
CA ALA A 245 -21.50 45.26 21.90
C ALA A 245 -21.39 43.76 21.84
N GLU A 246 -22.34 43.02 22.44
CA GLU A 246 -22.40 41.54 22.37
C GLU A 246 -22.66 41.08 20.93
N ASN A 247 -23.59 41.74 20.22
CA ASN A 247 -23.86 41.42 18.82
C ASN A 247 -22.65 41.69 17.90
N ILE A 248 -21.92 42.79 18.15
CA ILE A 248 -20.67 43.07 17.39
C ILE A 248 -19.60 42.02 17.68
N ASN A 249 -19.43 41.61 18.94
CA ASN A 249 -18.49 40.53 19.30
C ASN A 249 -18.87 39.19 18.66
N PHE A 250 -20.17 38.88 18.60
CA PHE A 250 -20.67 37.69 17.92
C PHE A 250 -20.34 37.73 16.42
N LEU A 251 -20.63 38.85 15.74
CA LEU A 251 -20.30 39.08 14.31
C LEU A 251 -18.79 38.97 14.07
N LEU A 252 -17.98 39.55 14.94
CA LEU A 252 -16.52 39.45 14.87
C LEU A 252 -16.04 37.98 14.95
N SER A 253 -16.64 37.18 15.84
CA SER A 253 -16.32 35.74 15.95
C SER A 253 -16.65 35.00 14.64
N LYS A 254 -17.78 35.33 14.01
CA LYS A 254 -18.19 34.76 12.72
C LYS A 254 -17.28 35.18 11.57
N LEU A 255 -16.88 36.43 11.52
CA LEU A 255 -15.91 36.91 10.53
C LEU A 255 -14.56 36.19 10.66
N LYS A 256 -14.09 35.91 11.88
CA LYS A 256 -12.85 35.12 12.10
C LYS A 256 -13.02 33.67 11.66
N GLU A 257 -14.18 33.03 11.86
CA GLU A 257 -14.46 31.72 11.31
C GLU A 257 -14.41 31.70 9.77
N ILE A 258 -14.96 32.75 9.14
CA ILE A 258 -14.91 32.91 7.67
C ILE A 258 -13.47 33.12 7.22
N GLN A 259 -12.68 33.95 7.89
CA GLN A 259 -11.27 34.17 7.58
C GLN A 259 -10.48 32.83 7.61
N ASN A 260 -10.64 32.03 8.67
CA ASN A 260 -10.02 30.70 8.76
C ASN A 260 -10.44 29.76 7.61
N THR A 261 -11.67 29.87 7.13
CA THR A 261 -12.15 29.08 6.01
C THR A 261 -11.50 29.56 4.71
N LEU A 262 -11.40 30.87 4.51
CA LEU A 262 -10.71 31.47 3.36
C LEU A 262 -9.24 31.08 3.31
N GLU A 263 -8.52 31.06 4.44
CA GLU A 263 -7.13 30.58 4.48
C GLU A 263 -6.98 29.10 4.04
N LYS A 264 -7.97 28.27 4.37
CA LYS A 264 -7.97 26.86 3.91
C LYS A 264 -8.19 26.79 2.38
N VAL A 265 -9.09 27.61 1.86
CA VAL A 265 -9.35 27.68 0.41
C VAL A 265 -8.13 28.20 -0.33
N GLU A 266 -7.44 29.21 0.18
CA GLU A 266 -6.18 29.74 -0.38
C GLU A 266 -5.12 28.63 -0.52
N LYS A 267 -4.96 27.78 0.51
CA LYS A 267 -4.06 26.64 0.46
C LYS A 267 -4.44 25.63 -0.63
N VAL A 268 -5.73 25.44 -0.89
CA VAL A 268 -6.21 24.56 -1.96
C VAL A 268 -5.90 25.16 -3.33
N ILE A 269 -6.17 26.45 -3.53
CA ILE A 269 -5.84 27.16 -4.77
C ILE A 269 -4.33 27.08 -5.08
N SER A 270 -3.48 27.37 -4.08
CA SER A 270 -2.02 27.28 -4.23
C SER A 270 -1.53 25.86 -4.58
N ARG A 271 -2.17 24.82 -4.02
CA ARG A 271 -1.85 23.43 -4.39
C ARG A 271 -2.26 23.09 -5.82
N THR A 272 -3.40 23.63 -6.27
CA THR A 272 -3.87 23.44 -7.64
C THR A 272 -2.91 24.10 -8.64
N GLU A 273 -2.35 25.27 -8.32
CA GLU A 273 -1.32 25.92 -9.12
C GLU A 273 -0.05 25.07 -9.28
N LYS A 274 0.44 24.50 -8.17
CA LYS A 274 1.60 23.59 -8.20
C LYS A 274 1.34 22.32 -9.03
N LEU A 275 0.12 21.77 -8.96
CA LEU A 275 -0.28 20.65 -9.80
C LEU A 275 -0.25 21.03 -11.29
N ASN A 276 -0.66 22.24 -11.64
CA ASN A 276 -0.60 22.73 -13.02
C ASN A 276 0.83 22.86 -13.54
N GLU A 277 1.78 23.29 -12.72
CA GLU A 277 3.22 23.30 -13.09
C GLU A 277 3.73 21.87 -13.39
N VAL A 278 3.36 20.89 -12.54
CA VAL A 278 3.73 19.49 -12.76
C VAL A 278 3.13 18.95 -14.07
N ILE A 279 1.88 19.30 -14.37
CA ILE A 279 1.19 18.90 -15.59
C ILE A 279 1.90 19.45 -16.83
N ASN A 280 2.25 20.74 -16.81
CA ASN A 280 2.97 21.38 -17.92
C ASN A 280 4.34 20.72 -18.21
N ILE A 281 4.96 20.10 -17.19
CA ILE A 281 6.21 19.33 -17.33
C ILE A 281 5.94 17.92 -17.84
N LEU A 282 4.85 17.30 -17.44
CA LEU A 282 4.53 15.91 -17.76
C LEU A 282 3.88 15.75 -19.14
N GLU A 283 3.06 16.70 -19.59
CA GLU A 283 2.33 16.62 -20.85
C GLU A 283 3.26 16.36 -22.05
N PRO A 284 4.38 17.10 -22.27
CA PRO A 284 5.30 16.83 -23.36
C PRO A 284 6.00 15.46 -23.24
N LYS A 285 6.30 15.02 -22.02
CA LYS A 285 6.95 13.73 -21.79
C LYS A 285 6.03 12.56 -22.12
N ILE A 286 4.75 12.69 -21.78
CA ILE A 286 3.76 11.66 -22.10
C ILE A 286 3.51 11.60 -23.60
N GLN A 287 3.44 12.73 -24.30
CA GLN A 287 3.32 12.75 -25.75
C GLN A 287 4.49 12.04 -26.45
N ILE A 288 5.71 12.28 -25.98
CA ILE A 288 6.90 11.58 -26.50
C ILE A 288 6.82 10.08 -26.25
N LEU A 289 6.33 9.66 -25.08
CA LEU A 289 6.17 8.23 -24.75
C LEU A 289 5.06 7.57 -25.59
N GLU A 290 3.97 8.27 -25.86
CA GLU A 290 2.90 7.78 -26.76
C GLU A 290 3.40 7.61 -28.20
N GLU A 291 4.19 8.56 -28.72
CA GLU A 291 4.83 8.45 -30.04
C GLU A 291 5.83 7.27 -30.09
N GLN A 292 6.64 7.09 -29.04
CA GLN A 292 7.56 5.96 -28.96
C GLN A 292 6.82 4.63 -28.90
N LEU A 293 5.71 4.53 -28.15
CA LEU A 293 4.88 3.34 -28.08
C LEU A 293 4.24 3.00 -29.44
N MET A 294 3.78 4.02 -30.18
CA MET A 294 3.24 3.84 -31.52
C MET A 294 4.31 3.30 -32.48
N ASN A 295 5.50 3.89 -32.47
CA ASN A 295 6.64 3.45 -33.30
C ASN A 295 7.07 2.02 -32.91
N PHE A 296 7.09 1.67 -31.61
CA PHE A 296 7.37 0.30 -31.16
C PHE A 296 6.29 -0.69 -31.63
N SER A 297 5.01 -0.30 -31.60
CA SER A 297 3.91 -1.13 -32.07
C SER A 297 3.99 -1.41 -33.58
N GLU A 298 4.37 -0.40 -34.36
CA GLU A 298 4.58 -0.55 -35.80
C GLU A 298 5.78 -1.47 -36.11
N LEU A 299 6.90 -1.30 -35.39
CA LEU A 299 8.08 -2.15 -35.55
C LEU A 299 7.80 -3.60 -35.09
N ALA A 300 7.05 -3.81 -34.05
CA ALA A 300 6.63 -5.14 -33.59
C ALA A 300 5.70 -5.81 -34.60
N SER A 301 4.79 -5.06 -35.22
CA SER A 301 3.91 -5.54 -36.28
C SER A 301 4.69 -5.94 -37.54
N LEU A 302 5.70 -5.13 -37.93
CA LEU A 302 6.61 -5.45 -39.03
C LEU A 302 7.48 -6.67 -38.74
N GLY A 303 7.95 -6.83 -37.49
CA GLY A 303 8.72 -7.99 -37.06
C GLY A 303 7.90 -9.28 -37.12
N LEU A 304 6.67 -9.26 -36.66
CA LEU A 304 5.76 -10.41 -36.72
C LEU A 304 5.39 -10.80 -38.18
N THR A 305 5.19 -9.81 -39.05
CA THR A 305 4.96 -10.07 -40.49
C THR A 305 6.18 -10.63 -41.15
N ALA A 306 7.38 -10.15 -40.86
CA ALA A 306 8.62 -10.68 -41.38
C ALA A 306 8.91 -12.11 -40.96
N GLU A 307 8.61 -12.44 -39.68
CA GLU A 307 8.74 -13.80 -39.14
C GLU A 307 7.72 -14.75 -39.75
N SER A 308 6.47 -14.32 -39.98
CA SER A 308 5.42 -15.11 -40.65
C SER A 308 5.83 -15.41 -42.11
N VAL A 309 6.30 -14.40 -42.84
CA VAL A 309 6.77 -14.56 -44.24
C VAL A 309 8.00 -15.49 -44.30
N SER A 310 8.95 -15.34 -43.39
CA SER A 310 10.13 -16.24 -43.31
C SER A 310 9.72 -17.69 -43.01
N HIS A 311 8.72 -17.89 -42.19
CA HIS A 311 8.20 -19.23 -41.86
C HIS A 311 7.49 -19.87 -43.07
N GLU A 312 6.73 -19.07 -43.84
CA GLU A 312 6.09 -19.55 -45.06
C GLU A 312 7.14 -19.93 -46.15
N PHE A 313 8.20 -19.11 -46.32
CA PHE A 313 9.27 -19.44 -47.25
C PHE A 313 10.03 -20.71 -46.84
N SER A 314 10.24 -20.92 -45.53
CA SER A 314 10.91 -22.12 -45.01
C SER A 314 10.05 -23.38 -45.15
N SER A 315 8.75 -23.26 -45.30
CA SER A 315 7.83 -24.39 -45.50
C SER A 315 7.64 -24.80 -46.96
N ILE A 316 8.10 -23.98 -47.89
CA ILE A 316 8.00 -24.20 -49.34
C ILE A 316 9.33 -24.71 -49.92
N ALA A 317 10.46 -24.57 -49.21
CA ALA A 317 11.76 -25.10 -49.57
C ALA A 317 12.01 -26.50 -48.98
#